data_f1607af5100b32196456d3f5fa6017f7
#
_entry.id   f1607af5100b32196456d3f5fa6017f7
#
_cell.length_a   1.000
_cell.length_b   1.000
_cell.length_c   1.000
_cell.angle_alpha   90.00
_cell.angle_beta   90.00
_cell.angle_gamma   90.00
#
_symmetry.space_group_name_H-M   'P 1'
#
loop_
_entity.id
_entity.type
_entity.pdbx_description
1 polymer ?
#
loop_
_entity_poly.entity_id
_entity_poly.type
_entity_poly.pdbx_seq_one_letter_code
_entity_poly.pdbx_strand_id
1 'polypeptide(L)'
;VFKKGVNSKLDSLRDIKNLKQKEILDMQEEYGRLTEITNLKIKFNNIHGYFVEVTNKNAKKVINNENFKFNLIQNTVNNSRFQTEELRKVSDEILNAQEESIILEKDLYSEICQKINNANKEIYHISKKISFVDVISSFASLALDKNYCRPNIVSENKIEIIDGRHPVVEESLFKNAQEFTPNDCVMSKNNFAWLMTGPNMAGKSTFLRQTAIIIILNQIGSF
;
A
#
# COMPACT_ATOMS: atom_id res chain seq x y z
N VAL A 1 6.55 6.58 -7.97
CA VAL A 1 7.95 6.62 -8.42
C VAL A 1 8.17 5.53 -9.46
N PHE A 2 8.48 5.92 -10.69
CA PHE A 2 8.72 5.02 -11.81
C PHE A 2 10.15 4.47 -11.76
N LYS A 3 10.32 3.19 -12.11
CA LYS A 3 11.65 2.57 -12.24
C LYS A 3 12.37 3.12 -13.47
N LYS A 4 13.70 3.08 -13.47
CA LYS A 4 14.52 3.38 -14.66
C LYS A 4 14.14 2.44 -15.80
N GLY A 5 14.06 2.98 -17.02
CA GLY A 5 13.69 2.23 -18.23
C GLY A 5 12.19 2.28 -18.57
N VAL A 6 11.34 2.86 -17.73
CA VAL A 6 9.90 3.00 -18.01
C VAL A 6 9.63 4.11 -19.03
N ASN A 7 10.35 5.22 -18.92
CA ASN A 7 10.23 6.35 -19.83
C ASN A 7 11.59 7.02 -20.02
N SER A 8 12.08 7.06 -21.26
CA SER A 8 13.40 7.59 -21.59
C SER A 8 13.56 9.07 -21.27
N LYS A 9 12.51 9.88 -21.46
CA LYS A 9 12.53 11.32 -21.13
C LYS A 9 12.66 11.53 -19.62
N LEU A 10 11.93 10.74 -18.81
CA LEU A 10 12.03 10.81 -17.35
C LEU A 10 13.42 10.41 -16.86
N ASP A 11 14.00 9.37 -17.46
CA ASP A 11 15.35 8.94 -17.12
C ASP A 11 16.39 10.01 -17.49
N SER A 12 16.27 10.65 -18.67
CA SER A 12 17.13 11.75 -19.07
C SER A 12 17.06 12.94 -18.12
N LEU A 13 15.88 13.34 -17.68
CA LEU A 13 15.69 14.43 -16.71
C LEU A 13 16.35 14.12 -15.36
N ARG A 14 16.27 12.87 -14.90
CA ARG A 14 16.94 12.41 -13.68
C ARG A 14 18.48 12.37 -13.82
N ASP A 15 18.95 11.94 -14.98
CA ASP A 15 20.41 11.89 -15.26
C ASP A 15 20.98 13.32 -15.36
N ILE A 16 20.29 14.30 -15.96
CA ILE A 16 20.66 15.73 -15.95
C ILE A 16 20.82 16.23 -14.50
N LYS A 17 19.84 15.97 -13.64
CA LYS A 17 19.90 16.36 -12.23
C LYS A 17 21.17 15.79 -11.55
N ASN A 18 21.45 14.52 -11.73
CA ASN A 18 22.60 13.85 -11.11
C ASN A 18 23.93 14.38 -11.65
N LEU A 19 24.04 14.63 -12.95
CA LEU A 19 25.23 15.19 -13.60
C LEU A 19 25.49 16.61 -13.10
N LYS A 20 24.47 17.43 -13.07
CA LYS A 20 24.59 18.83 -12.61
C LYS A 20 24.87 18.97 -11.11
N GLN A 21 24.43 18.01 -10.29
CA GLN A 21 24.85 17.97 -8.88
C GLN A 21 26.34 17.68 -8.71
N LYS A 22 26.95 16.88 -9.58
CA LYS A 22 28.41 16.70 -9.59
C LYS A 22 29.12 17.98 -10.00
N GLU A 23 28.63 18.64 -11.05
CA GLU A 23 29.17 19.94 -11.49
C GLU A 23 29.18 20.97 -10.36
N ILE A 24 28.14 21.02 -9.52
CA ILE A 24 28.11 21.89 -8.31
C ILE A 24 29.22 21.53 -7.32
N LEU A 25 29.54 20.25 -7.14
CA LEU A 25 30.61 19.83 -6.26
C LEU A 25 31.98 20.26 -6.82
N ASP A 26 32.19 20.10 -8.11
CA ASP A 26 33.40 20.55 -8.78
C ASP A 26 33.56 22.07 -8.68
N MET A 27 32.48 22.83 -8.90
CA MET A 27 32.43 24.28 -8.70
C MET A 27 32.77 24.68 -7.25
N GLN A 28 32.26 23.92 -6.27
CA GLN A 28 32.57 24.19 -4.87
C GLN A 28 34.08 24.07 -4.56
N GLU A 29 34.70 23.02 -5.08
CA GLU A 29 36.14 22.80 -4.93
C GLU A 29 36.94 23.92 -5.63
N GLU A 30 36.56 24.28 -6.84
CA GLU A 30 37.20 25.35 -7.61
C GLU A 30 37.08 26.73 -6.91
N TYR A 31 35.87 27.06 -6.48
CA TYR A 31 35.65 28.31 -5.74
C TYR A 31 36.45 28.38 -4.42
N GLY A 32 36.53 27.24 -3.71
CA GLY A 32 37.31 27.09 -2.50
C GLY A 32 38.82 27.38 -2.74
N ARG A 33 39.34 26.81 -3.83
CA ARG A 33 40.74 26.97 -4.24
C ARG A 33 41.06 28.43 -4.63
N LEU A 34 40.21 29.02 -5.49
CA LEU A 34 40.48 30.36 -6.04
C LEU A 34 40.20 31.51 -5.06
N THR A 35 39.34 31.29 -4.07
CA THR A 35 39.11 32.26 -2.98
C THR A 35 40.01 32.05 -1.75
N GLU A 36 40.80 30.99 -1.73
CA GLU A 36 41.57 30.52 -0.58
C GLU A 36 40.72 30.36 0.70
N ILE A 37 39.49 29.84 0.52
CA ILE A 37 38.57 29.61 1.63
C ILE A 37 38.34 28.09 1.74
N THR A 38 39.00 27.45 2.68
CA THR A 38 38.93 25.99 2.90
C THR A 38 37.54 25.47 3.28
N ASN A 39 36.70 26.30 3.88
CA ASN A 39 35.36 25.96 4.36
C ASN A 39 34.23 26.57 3.51
N LEU A 40 34.51 26.92 2.24
CA LEU A 40 33.49 27.39 1.32
C LEU A 40 32.50 26.27 1.06
N LYS A 41 31.21 26.57 1.16
CA LYS A 41 30.13 25.60 0.87
C LYS A 41 29.12 26.18 -0.10
N ILE A 42 28.76 25.41 -1.08
CA ILE A 42 27.55 25.66 -1.89
C ILE A 42 26.38 25.02 -1.17
N LYS A 43 25.36 25.82 -0.86
CA LYS A 43 24.12 25.39 -0.21
C LYS A 43 22.94 25.66 -1.10
N PHE A 44 21.83 25.06 -0.77
CA PHE A 44 20.56 25.21 -1.49
C PHE A 44 19.46 25.75 -0.55
N ASN A 45 18.64 26.66 -1.07
CA ASN A 45 17.33 26.97 -0.50
C ASN A 45 16.28 27.23 -1.60
N ASN A 46 15.01 27.19 -1.23
CA ASN A 46 13.91 27.36 -2.19
C ASN A 46 13.76 28.78 -2.76
N ILE A 47 14.40 29.79 -2.17
CA ILE A 47 14.29 31.19 -2.58
C ILE A 47 15.34 31.56 -3.63
N HIS A 48 16.59 31.15 -3.37
CA HIS A 48 17.75 31.54 -4.17
C HIS A 48 18.37 30.41 -4.99
N GLY A 49 17.83 29.17 -4.85
CA GLY A 49 18.45 27.98 -5.46
C GLY A 49 19.80 27.66 -4.78
N TYR A 50 20.80 27.31 -5.58
CA TYR A 50 22.17 27.06 -5.11
C TYR A 50 22.94 28.37 -4.95
N PHE A 51 23.65 28.52 -3.83
CA PHE A 51 24.45 29.69 -3.50
C PHE A 51 25.68 29.33 -2.69
N VAL A 52 26.73 30.16 -2.83
CA VAL A 52 27.96 30.08 -2.01
C VAL A 52 27.70 30.74 -0.69
N GLU A 53 27.93 30.05 0.43
CA GLU A 53 27.84 30.63 1.78
C GLU A 53 29.20 30.67 2.42
N VAL A 54 29.62 31.88 2.86
CA VAL A 54 30.87 32.11 3.57
C VAL A 54 30.61 32.95 4.82
N THR A 55 31.49 32.85 5.82
CA THR A 55 31.43 33.74 7.00
C THR A 55 31.67 35.19 6.60
N ASN A 56 31.10 36.15 7.33
CA ASN A 56 31.28 37.58 7.07
C ASN A 56 32.74 38.00 7.06
N LYS A 57 33.63 37.30 7.80
CA LYS A 57 35.07 37.52 7.80
C LYS A 57 35.70 37.23 6.43
N ASN A 58 35.19 36.23 5.72
CA ASN A 58 35.69 35.79 4.42
C ASN A 58 35.00 36.47 3.24
N ALA A 59 33.92 37.23 3.48
CA ALA A 59 33.17 37.90 2.42
C ALA A 59 34.02 38.80 1.52
N LYS A 60 35.01 39.51 2.09
CA LYS A 60 35.94 40.35 1.33
C LYS A 60 36.81 39.58 0.34
N LYS A 61 37.21 38.33 0.67
CA LYS A 61 37.97 37.47 -0.25
C LYS A 61 37.15 37.05 -1.45
N VAL A 62 35.84 36.83 -1.27
CA VAL A 62 34.91 36.48 -2.35
C VAL A 62 34.65 37.70 -3.24
N ILE A 63 34.40 38.89 -2.66
CA ILE A 63 34.10 40.12 -3.41
C ILE A 63 35.29 40.59 -4.26
N ASN A 64 36.47 40.44 -3.75
CA ASN A 64 37.71 40.91 -4.40
C ASN A 64 38.31 39.86 -5.36
N ASN A 65 37.64 38.76 -5.59
CA ASN A 65 38.11 37.72 -6.52
C ASN A 65 37.94 38.17 -7.98
N GLU A 66 39.04 38.20 -8.72
CA GLU A 66 39.04 38.63 -10.13
C GLU A 66 38.64 37.53 -11.11
N ASN A 67 38.74 36.27 -10.69
CA ASN A 67 38.44 35.10 -11.55
C ASN A 67 36.95 34.87 -11.74
N PHE A 68 36.14 35.19 -10.71
CA PHE A 68 34.68 35.03 -10.75
C PHE A 68 33.98 36.26 -10.24
N LYS A 69 32.90 36.65 -10.95
CA LYS A 69 32.04 37.72 -10.50
C LYS A 69 30.98 37.17 -9.54
N PHE A 70 31.28 37.25 -8.26
CA PHE A 70 30.35 36.87 -7.20
C PHE A 70 29.38 38.00 -6.91
N ASN A 71 28.09 37.75 -7.13
CA ASN A 71 27.05 38.70 -6.79
C ASN A 71 26.53 38.38 -5.38
N LEU A 72 26.53 39.39 -4.50
CA LEU A 72 25.96 39.26 -3.17
C LEU A 72 24.44 39.19 -3.26
N ILE A 73 23.84 38.09 -2.76
CA ILE A 73 22.40 37.90 -2.77
C ILE A 73 21.76 38.14 -1.39
N GLN A 74 22.49 37.84 -0.31
CA GLN A 74 21.98 38.03 1.04
C GLN A 74 23.09 38.15 2.06
N ASN A 75 22.94 39.06 3.05
CA ASN A 75 23.73 39.10 4.25
C ASN A 75 22.92 38.64 5.45
N THR A 76 23.48 37.74 6.25
CA THR A 76 22.92 37.31 7.52
C THR A 76 23.86 37.77 8.67
N VAL A 77 23.47 37.57 9.90
CA VAL A 77 24.27 37.99 11.08
C VAL A 77 25.69 37.41 11.04
N ASN A 78 25.86 36.17 10.61
CA ASN A 78 27.12 35.45 10.65
C ASN A 78 27.73 35.14 9.28
N ASN A 79 26.93 35.12 8.23
CA ASN A 79 27.33 34.66 6.88
C ASN A 79 26.85 35.61 5.79
N SER A 80 27.61 35.64 4.70
CA SER A 80 27.24 36.31 3.45
C SER A 80 27.02 35.25 2.37
N ARG A 81 26.01 35.46 1.56
CA ARG A 81 25.59 34.52 0.49
C ARG A 81 25.82 35.16 -0.87
N PHE A 82 26.48 34.42 -1.72
CA PHE A 82 26.88 34.88 -3.05
C PHE A 82 26.40 33.91 -4.12
N GLN A 83 26.25 34.40 -5.33
CA GLN A 83 25.95 33.60 -6.49
C GLN A 83 26.77 34.06 -7.68
N THR A 84 27.31 33.13 -8.46
CA THR A 84 27.91 33.45 -9.76
C THR A 84 26.88 33.20 -10.85
N GLU A 85 27.06 33.77 -12.04
CA GLU A 85 26.14 33.52 -13.17
C GLU A 85 26.17 32.07 -13.61
N GLU A 86 27.33 31.42 -13.54
CA GLU A 86 27.50 30.00 -13.85
C GLU A 86 26.73 29.12 -12.86
N LEU A 87 26.90 29.34 -11.54
CA LEU A 87 26.19 28.61 -10.49
C LEU A 87 24.68 28.80 -10.64
N ARG A 88 24.22 29.99 -11.04
CA ARG A 88 22.80 30.26 -11.30
C ARG A 88 22.28 29.45 -12.47
N LYS A 89 23.00 29.37 -13.59
CA LYS A 89 22.60 28.57 -14.75
C LYS A 89 22.48 27.09 -14.39
N VAL A 90 23.47 26.53 -13.70
CA VAL A 90 23.43 25.13 -13.23
C VAL A 90 22.28 24.89 -12.26
N SER A 91 22.04 25.84 -11.35
CA SER A 91 20.91 25.80 -10.43
C SER A 91 19.57 25.77 -11.16
N ASP A 92 19.38 26.63 -12.14
CA ASP A 92 18.14 26.74 -12.94
C ASP A 92 17.93 25.45 -13.76
N GLU A 93 18.99 24.86 -14.34
CA GLU A 93 18.89 23.60 -15.06
C GLU A 93 18.45 22.43 -14.16
N ILE A 94 18.99 22.37 -12.92
CA ILE A 94 18.56 21.34 -11.94
C ILE A 94 17.09 21.51 -11.55
N LEU A 95 16.69 22.75 -11.25
CA LEU A 95 15.31 23.05 -10.83
C LEU A 95 14.32 22.77 -11.95
N ASN A 96 14.61 23.20 -13.16
CA ASN A 96 13.77 22.93 -14.34
C ASN A 96 13.67 21.44 -14.62
N ALA A 97 14.78 20.69 -14.60
CA ALA A 97 14.78 19.24 -14.81
C ALA A 97 13.98 18.52 -13.70
N GLN A 98 14.05 19.01 -12.47
CA GLN A 98 13.27 18.45 -11.36
C GLN A 98 11.78 18.73 -11.53
N GLU A 99 11.38 19.95 -11.88
CA GLU A 99 9.99 20.33 -12.09
C GLU A 99 9.38 19.56 -13.28
N GLU A 100 10.07 19.52 -14.41
CA GLU A 100 9.64 18.74 -15.58
C GLU A 100 9.51 17.24 -15.25
N SER A 101 10.43 16.70 -14.46
CA SER A 101 10.37 15.29 -14.01
C SER A 101 9.12 15.02 -13.18
N ILE A 102 8.74 15.94 -12.28
CA ILE A 102 7.53 15.80 -11.45
C ILE A 102 6.26 15.89 -12.30
N ILE A 103 6.21 16.81 -13.24
CA ILE A 103 5.08 16.95 -14.16
C ILE A 103 4.93 15.67 -14.98
N LEU A 104 5.99 15.20 -15.59
CA LEU A 104 5.98 13.97 -16.40
C LEU A 104 5.58 12.74 -15.58
N GLU A 105 6.05 12.62 -14.32
CA GLU A 105 5.62 11.54 -13.43
C GLU A 105 4.12 11.58 -13.15
N LYS A 106 3.54 12.76 -12.95
CA LYS A 106 2.09 12.92 -12.74
C LYS A 106 1.30 12.53 -13.97
N ASP A 107 1.77 12.92 -15.16
CA ASP A 107 1.10 12.59 -16.43
C ASP A 107 1.12 11.07 -16.68
N LEU A 108 2.27 10.43 -16.51
CA LEU A 108 2.41 8.98 -16.63
C LEU A 108 1.54 8.23 -15.61
N TYR A 109 1.46 8.72 -14.39
CA TYR A 109 0.58 8.15 -13.36
C TYR A 109 -0.89 8.29 -13.75
N SER A 110 -1.29 9.47 -14.22
CA SER A 110 -2.66 9.73 -14.69
C SER A 110 -3.05 8.81 -15.85
N GLU A 111 -2.14 8.60 -16.80
CA GLU A 111 -2.36 7.67 -17.91
C GLU A 111 -2.59 6.22 -17.43
N ILE A 112 -1.81 5.75 -16.47
CA ILE A 112 -2.00 4.42 -15.86
C ILE A 112 -3.37 4.33 -15.17
N CYS A 113 -3.73 5.34 -14.39
CA CYS A 113 -5.02 5.39 -13.73
C CYS A 113 -6.18 5.36 -14.72
N GLN A 114 -6.07 6.06 -15.84
CA GLN A 114 -7.08 6.03 -16.91
C GLN A 114 -7.19 4.64 -17.56
N LYS A 115 -6.07 3.99 -17.86
CA LYS A 115 -6.06 2.62 -18.41
C LYS A 115 -6.76 1.63 -17.46
N ILE A 116 -6.45 1.69 -16.16
CA ILE A 116 -7.10 0.85 -15.15
C ILE A 116 -8.59 1.16 -15.07
N ASN A 117 -8.95 2.44 -15.04
CA ASN A 117 -10.36 2.85 -14.95
C ASN A 117 -11.18 2.41 -16.18
N ASN A 118 -10.60 2.46 -17.36
CA ASN A 118 -11.24 1.99 -18.59
C ASN A 118 -11.49 0.47 -18.56
N ALA A 119 -10.59 -0.31 -17.93
CA ALA A 119 -10.71 -1.74 -17.76
C ALA A 119 -11.53 -2.17 -16.50
N ASN A 120 -12.01 -1.20 -15.71
CA ASN A 120 -12.61 -1.45 -14.40
C ASN A 120 -13.79 -2.43 -14.43
N LYS A 121 -14.66 -2.31 -15.44
CA LYS A 121 -15.83 -3.22 -15.58
C LYS A 121 -15.40 -4.68 -15.79
N GLU A 122 -14.39 -4.91 -16.61
CA GLU A 122 -13.85 -6.24 -16.89
C GLU A 122 -13.14 -6.82 -15.67
N ILE A 123 -12.31 -6.01 -15.01
CA ILE A 123 -11.63 -6.38 -13.77
C ILE A 123 -12.63 -6.78 -12.70
N TYR A 124 -13.69 -5.97 -12.50
CA TYR A 124 -14.74 -6.27 -11.53
C TYR A 124 -15.49 -7.56 -11.86
N HIS A 125 -15.81 -7.80 -13.14
CA HIS A 125 -16.48 -9.01 -13.57
C HIS A 125 -15.63 -10.26 -13.36
N ILE A 126 -14.34 -10.19 -13.69
CA ILE A 126 -13.37 -11.27 -13.45
C ILE A 126 -13.23 -11.52 -11.95
N SER A 127 -13.08 -10.46 -11.15
CA SER A 127 -12.98 -10.58 -9.69
C SER A 127 -14.18 -11.29 -9.07
N LYS A 128 -15.41 -10.97 -9.51
CA LYS A 128 -16.61 -11.70 -9.05
C LYS A 128 -16.59 -13.18 -9.40
N LYS A 129 -16.16 -13.53 -10.61
CA LYS A 129 -16.07 -14.94 -11.02
C LYS A 129 -15.03 -15.69 -10.20
N ILE A 130 -13.86 -15.08 -9.99
CA ILE A 130 -12.81 -15.69 -9.17
C ILE A 130 -13.30 -15.87 -7.74
N SER A 131 -13.93 -14.85 -7.13
CA SER A 131 -14.48 -14.94 -5.77
C SER A 131 -15.51 -16.06 -5.65
N PHE A 132 -16.35 -16.24 -6.66
CA PHE A 132 -17.33 -17.33 -6.67
C PHE A 132 -16.65 -18.71 -6.68
N VAL A 133 -15.66 -18.90 -7.55
CA VAL A 133 -14.88 -20.15 -7.61
C VAL A 133 -14.13 -20.41 -6.30
N ASP A 134 -13.54 -19.38 -5.71
CA ASP A 134 -12.81 -19.47 -4.46
C ASP A 134 -13.71 -19.93 -3.31
N VAL A 135 -14.90 -19.33 -3.17
CA VAL A 135 -15.89 -19.73 -2.15
C VAL A 135 -16.35 -21.17 -2.33
N ILE A 136 -16.71 -21.56 -3.56
CA ILE A 136 -17.15 -22.94 -3.82
C ILE A 136 -16.03 -23.94 -3.56
N SER A 137 -14.81 -23.63 -3.98
CA SER A 137 -13.65 -24.48 -3.73
C SER A 137 -13.39 -24.65 -2.23
N SER A 138 -13.52 -23.55 -1.47
CA SER A 138 -13.38 -23.58 -0.01
C SER A 138 -14.45 -24.44 0.66
N PHE A 139 -15.72 -24.32 0.23
CA PHE A 139 -16.80 -25.17 0.76
C PHE A 139 -16.58 -26.64 0.40
N ALA A 140 -16.15 -26.96 -0.82
CA ALA A 140 -15.87 -28.31 -1.23
C ALA A 140 -14.72 -28.93 -0.42
N SER A 141 -13.64 -28.19 -0.22
CA SER A 141 -12.50 -28.63 0.62
C SER A 141 -12.96 -28.89 2.06
N LEU A 142 -13.73 -27.96 2.64
CA LEU A 142 -14.25 -28.10 3.99
C LEU A 142 -15.16 -29.32 4.13
N ALA A 143 -16.03 -29.55 3.15
CA ALA A 143 -16.93 -30.70 3.15
C ALA A 143 -16.17 -32.03 3.10
N LEU A 144 -15.11 -32.11 2.29
CA LEU A 144 -14.24 -33.29 2.24
C LEU A 144 -13.48 -33.51 3.54
N ASP A 145 -12.84 -32.45 4.06
CA ASP A 145 -12.02 -32.54 5.27
C ASP A 145 -12.83 -32.91 6.52
N LYS A 146 -14.09 -32.47 6.60
CA LYS A 146 -14.97 -32.66 7.75
C LYS A 146 -16.01 -33.76 7.55
N ASN A 147 -15.99 -34.44 6.42
CA ASN A 147 -17.01 -35.45 6.04
C ASN A 147 -18.43 -34.90 6.14
N TYR A 148 -18.65 -33.71 5.57
CA TYR A 148 -20.00 -33.15 5.47
C TYR A 148 -20.75 -33.79 4.28
N CYS A 149 -22.06 -33.93 4.42
CA CYS A 149 -22.90 -34.48 3.38
C CYS A 149 -23.73 -33.40 2.68
N ARG A 150 -23.99 -33.59 1.39
CA ARG A 150 -24.82 -32.66 0.62
C ARG A 150 -26.25 -32.67 1.14
N PRO A 151 -26.80 -31.52 1.55
CA PRO A 151 -28.19 -31.45 2.02
C PRO A 151 -29.18 -31.58 0.88
N ASN A 152 -30.33 -32.18 1.17
CA ASN A 152 -31.50 -32.23 0.26
C ASN A 152 -32.40 -31.02 0.55
N ILE A 153 -32.60 -30.16 -0.44
CA ILE A 153 -33.51 -29.01 -0.33
C ILE A 153 -34.91 -29.49 -0.72
N VAL A 154 -35.86 -29.34 0.18
CA VAL A 154 -37.25 -29.70 -0.03
C VAL A 154 -38.15 -28.46 -0.03
N SER A 155 -39.29 -28.52 -0.72
CA SER A 155 -40.26 -27.42 -0.75
C SER A 155 -41.24 -27.42 0.45
N GLU A 156 -41.18 -28.46 1.25
CA GLU A 156 -42.01 -28.63 2.45
C GLU A 156 -41.44 -27.88 3.65
N ASN A 157 -42.32 -27.48 4.59
CA ASN A 157 -41.89 -26.94 5.88
C ASN A 157 -41.38 -28.08 6.78
N LYS A 158 -40.17 -28.55 6.48
CA LYS A 158 -39.51 -29.65 7.17
C LYS A 158 -38.03 -29.34 7.40
N ILE A 159 -37.57 -29.68 8.59
CA ILE A 159 -36.14 -29.72 8.94
C ILE A 159 -35.88 -31.17 9.40
N GLU A 160 -34.94 -31.84 8.78
CA GLU A 160 -34.49 -33.17 9.16
C GLU A 160 -32.94 -33.20 9.16
N ILE A 161 -32.38 -33.22 10.36
CA ILE A 161 -30.96 -33.30 10.62
C ILE A 161 -30.75 -34.62 11.35
N ILE A 162 -29.98 -35.53 10.78
CA ILE A 162 -29.59 -36.80 11.36
C ILE A 162 -28.09 -36.72 11.64
N ASP A 163 -27.67 -37.14 12.80
CA ASP A 163 -26.27 -37.09 13.26
C ASP A 163 -25.63 -35.70 13.14
N GLY A 164 -26.44 -34.65 13.42
CA GLY A 164 -26.01 -33.27 13.32
C GLY A 164 -24.82 -32.98 14.25
N ARG A 165 -23.83 -32.27 13.74
CA ARG A 165 -22.61 -31.89 14.47
C ARG A 165 -22.45 -30.37 14.51
N HIS A 166 -21.94 -29.85 15.59
CA HIS A 166 -21.67 -28.40 15.68
C HIS A 166 -20.25 -28.12 15.17
N PRO A 167 -20.07 -27.45 14.00
CA PRO A 167 -18.76 -27.38 13.34
C PRO A 167 -17.66 -26.77 14.22
N VAL A 168 -17.98 -25.73 14.98
CA VAL A 168 -16.99 -25.05 15.83
C VAL A 168 -16.67 -25.84 17.10
N VAL A 169 -17.69 -26.45 17.73
CA VAL A 169 -17.50 -27.21 18.95
C VAL A 169 -16.78 -28.53 18.65
N GLU A 170 -17.15 -29.21 17.56
CA GLU A 170 -16.47 -30.41 17.07
C GLU A 170 -14.98 -30.15 16.83
N GLU A 171 -14.64 -29.04 16.15
CA GLU A 171 -13.25 -28.65 15.88
C GLU A 171 -12.48 -28.39 17.19
N SER A 172 -13.12 -27.74 18.18
CA SER A 172 -12.52 -27.49 19.49
C SER A 172 -12.28 -28.79 20.28
N LEU A 173 -13.24 -29.71 20.24
CA LEU A 173 -13.10 -31.01 20.91
C LEU A 173 -12.02 -31.88 20.26
N PHE A 174 -11.97 -31.87 18.93
CA PHE A 174 -10.94 -32.61 18.17
C PHE A 174 -9.52 -32.17 18.55
N LYS A 175 -9.28 -30.88 18.70
CA LYS A 175 -8.00 -30.33 19.18
C LYS A 175 -7.61 -30.83 20.58
N ASN A 176 -8.59 -31.19 21.39
CA ASN A 176 -8.40 -31.74 22.72
C ASN A 176 -8.51 -33.27 22.79
N ALA A 177 -8.43 -33.97 21.66
CA ALA A 177 -8.60 -35.40 21.54
C ALA A 177 -9.94 -35.91 22.13
N GLN A 178 -11.00 -35.15 22.01
CA GLN A 178 -12.36 -35.50 22.44
C GLN A 178 -13.26 -35.59 21.23
N GLU A 179 -14.29 -36.46 21.32
CA GLU A 179 -15.29 -36.64 20.27
C GLU A 179 -16.55 -35.81 20.55
N PHE A 180 -17.15 -35.32 19.48
CA PHE A 180 -18.44 -34.65 19.54
C PHE A 180 -19.57 -35.71 19.48
N THR A 181 -20.55 -35.61 20.37
CA THR A 181 -21.74 -36.47 20.32
C THR A 181 -22.76 -35.86 19.34
N PRO A 182 -23.05 -36.52 18.20
CA PRO A 182 -24.04 -36.03 17.24
C PRO A 182 -25.47 -35.98 17.83
N ASN A 183 -26.31 -35.13 17.22
CA ASN A 183 -27.70 -34.95 17.68
C ASN A 183 -28.64 -34.82 16.50
N ASP A 184 -29.78 -35.46 16.61
CA ASP A 184 -30.87 -35.40 15.60
C ASP A 184 -31.79 -34.20 15.89
N CYS A 185 -32.33 -33.62 14.79
CA CYS A 185 -33.38 -32.61 14.87
C CYS A 185 -34.41 -32.86 13.75
N VAL A 186 -35.59 -33.28 14.11
CA VAL A 186 -36.67 -33.52 13.15
C VAL A 186 -37.86 -32.62 13.47
N MET A 187 -38.10 -31.65 12.60
CA MET A 187 -39.24 -30.71 12.70
C MET A 187 -40.08 -30.77 11.44
N SER A 188 -41.38 -30.73 11.59
CA SER A 188 -42.35 -30.81 10.48
C SER A 188 -43.58 -29.95 10.80
N LYS A 189 -44.53 -29.90 9.84
CA LYS A 189 -45.81 -29.18 10.05
C LYS A 189 -46.55 -29.61 11.32
N ASN A 190 -46.46 -30.88 11.70
CA ASN A 190 -47.14 -31.43 12.88
C ASN A 190 -46.27 -31.40 14.14
N ASN A 191 -44.97 -31.18 14.02
CA ASN A 191 -43.99 -31.09 15.09
C ASN A 191 -43.10 -29.86 14.84
N PHE A 192 -43.68 -28.68 15.00
CA PHE A 192 -43.06 -27.42 14.63
C PHE A 192 -42.39 -26.68 15.79
N ALA A 193 -42.56 -27.17 17.03
CA ALA A 193 -41.99 -26.54 18.21
C ALA A 193 -41.43 -27.61 19.17
N TRP A 194 -40.21 -27.39 19.63
CA TRP A 194 -39.57 -28.24 20.62
C TRP A 194 -39.32 -27.42 21.89
N LEU A 195 -39.71 -27.97 23.04
CA LEU A 195 -39.38 -27.41 24.35
C LEU A 195 -38.18 -28.16 24.92
N MET A 196 -37.04 -27.50 24.99
CA MET A 196 -35.83 -28.08 25.54
C MET A 196 -35.64 -27.72 26.99
N THR A 197 -35.63 -28.71 27.87
CA THR A 197 -35.38 -28.57 29.30
C THR A 197 -34.11 -29.30 29.72
N GLY A 198 -33.56 -28.95 30.86
CA GLY A 198 -32.37 -29.61 31.40
C GLY A 198 -31.48 -28.67 32.19
N PRO A 199 -30.47 -29.17 32.89
CA PRO A 199 -29.57 -28.37 33.72
C PRO A 199 -28.75 -27.38 32.90
N ASN A 200 -28.16 -26.37 33.53
CA ASN A 200 -27.25 -25.46 32.90
C ASN A 200 -25.98 -26.25 32.47
N MET A 201 -25.39 -25.87 31.34
CA MET A 201 -24.23 -26.52 30.70
C MET A 201 -24.48 -27.93 30.12
N ALA A 202 -25.72 -28.39 30.05
CA ALA A 202 -26.09 -29.68 29.45
C ALA A 202 -26.14 -29.67 27.89
N GLY A 203 -25.55 -28.67 27.24
CA GLY A 203 -25.51 -28.60 25.77
C GLY A 203 -26.72 -28.02 25.06
N LYS A 204 -27.76 -27.55 25.76
CA LYS A 204 -28.97 -26.97 25.16
C LYS A 204 -28.68 -25.85 24.15
N SER A 205 -27.85 -24.91 24.53
CA SER A 205 -27.46 -23.78 23.67
C SER A 205 -26.61 -24.23 22.50
N THR A 206 -25.79 -25.27 22.68
CA THR A 206 -24.97 -25.88 21.62
C THR A 206 -25.88 -26.52 20.57
N PHE A 207 -26.87 -27.28 20.98
CA PHE A 207 -27.86 -27.89 20.07
C PHE A 207 -28.62 -26.84 19.25
N LEU A 208 -29.15 -25.79 19.90
CA LEU A 208 -29.86 -24.71 19.18
C LEU A 208 -28.96 -24.02 18.14
N ARG A 209 -27.72 -23.72 18.52
CA ARG A 209 -26.75 -23.11 17.61
C ARG A 209 -26.35 -24.05 16.49
N GLN A 210 -26.12 -25.33 16.77
CA GLN A 210 -25.86 -26.37 15.79
C GLN A 210 -26.93 -26.40 14.70
N THR A 211 -28.20 -26.51 15.10
CA THR A 211 -29.34 -26.54 14.17
C THR A 211 -29.39 -25.29 13.32
N ALA A 212 -29.24 -24.11 13.94
CA ALA A 212 -29.23 -22.83 13.22
C ALA A 212 -28.06 -22.74 12.22
N ILE A 213 -26.85 -23.12 12.63
CA ILE A 213 -25.65 -23.07 11.77
C ILE A 213 -25.81 -24.03 10.59
N ILE A 214 -26.28 -25.27 10.79
CA ILE A 214 -26.49 -26.24 9.71
C ILE A 214 -27.48 -25.67 8.68
N ILE A 215 -28.57 -25.05 9.11
CA ILE A 215 -29.54 -24.43 8.20
C ILE A 215 -28.91 -23.26 7.44
N ILE A 216 -28.15 -22.42 8.11
CA ILE A 216 -27.46 -21.28 7.46
C ILE A 216 -26.43 -21.77 6.43
N LEU A 217 -25.61 -22.76 6.78
CA LEU A 217 -24.64 -23.37 5.87
C LEU A 217 -25.31 -23.91 4.61
N ASN A 218 -26.41 -24.65 4.77
CA ASN A 218 -27.19 -25.10 3.65
C ASN A 218 -27.70 -23.96 2.75
N GLN A 219 -28.19 -22.85 3.35
CA GLN A 219 -28.71 -21.70 2.61
C GLN A 219 -27.63 -20.95 1.80
N ILE A 220 -26.40 -20.94 2.27
CA ILE A 220 -25.28 -20.30 1.57
C ILE A 220 -24.57 -21.25 0.57
N GLY A 221 -25.00 -22.50 0.48
CA GLY A 221 -24.45 -23.49 -0.43
C GLY A 221 -23.27 -24.31 0.10
N SER A 222 -23.03 -24.28 1.40
CA SER A 222 -22.12 -25.21 2.08
C SER A 222 -22.86 -26.51 2.44
N PHE A 223 -22.12 -27.58 2.64
CA PHE A 223 -22.68 -28.86 3.07
C PHE A 223 -22.62 -29.01 4.58
#